data_db25ba2d551f5451b08310e9f4ee2632
#
_entry.id   db25ba2d551f5451b08310e9f4ee2632
#
_cell.length_a   1.000
_cell.length_b   1.000
_cell.length_c   1.000
_cell.angle_alpha   90.00
_cell.angle_beta   90.00
_cell.angle_gamma   90.00
#
_symmetry.space_group_name_H-M   'P 1'
#
loop_
_entity.id
_entity.type
_entity.pdbx_description
1 polymer ?
#
loop_
_entity_poly.entity_id
_entity_poly.type
_entity_poly.pdbx_seq_one_letter_code
_entity_poly.pdbx_strand_id
1 'polypeptide(L)'
;MSFLKSAINQVGRDMGKVVSNEIFKDKHSTPYRRVSGNNSNSHRSSSRVRSIKTEFDKAIDFQTGFKPTTLINKISGVYTVIKNEANEYIVDGYLDPTESSNLFEMMKRFNSKVEDICDVLDLDESGNEKEINQLNQILDKTNKLFKNTLEISAKGCKDKQVEHRKKAETIEKVSFTKYLGLHIVWFGKYARGGEKSILNMIVANITDIITFTFMITRPYLLLKGVFTFSQQSKKIKTLKNAHIELAEIEGKRAESYLSI
;
A
#
# COMPACT_ATOMS: atom_id res chain seq x y z
N MET A 1 11.28 38.06 -11.29
CA MET A 1 10.79 36.66 -11.21
C MET A 1 9.94 36.55 -9.95
N SER A 2 8.65 36.26 -10.11
CA SER A 2 7.69 36.25 -9.02
C SER A 2 8.05 35.17 -7.99
N PHE A 3 7.93 35.52 -6.71
CA PHE A 3 8.02 34.58 -5.55
C PHE A 3 7.15 33.33 -5.74
N LEU A 4 6.01 33.48 -6.41
CA LEU A 4 5.09 32.45 -6.83
C LEU A 4 5.74 31.36 -7.70
N LYS A 5 6.44 31.74 -8.77
CA LYS A 5 7.13 30.80 -9.65
C LYS A 5 8.20 30.00 -8.89
N SER A 6 8.86 30.62 -7.91
CA SER A 6 9.84 29.94 -7.06
C SER A 6 9.17 28.89 -6.16
N ALA A 7 8.03 29.22 -5.52
CA ALA A 7 7.28 28.30 -4.65
C ALA A 7 6.71 27.10 -5.44
N ILE A 8 6.10 27.36 -6.61
CA ILE A 8 5.55 26.30 -7.48
C ILE A 8 6.67 25.36 -7.97
N ASN A 9 7.80 25.94 -8.40
CA ASN A 9 8.96 25.16 -8.86
C ASN A 9 9.62 24.35 -7.75
N GLN A 10 9.53 24.77 -6.49
CA GLN A 10 10.04 24.01 -5.35
C GLN A 10 9.13 22.80 -5.05
N VAL A 11 7.82 23.01 -4.99
CA VAL A 11 6.84 21.92 -4.82
C VAL A 11 6.94 20.94 -5.99
N GLY A 12 7.03 21.42 -7.22
CA GLY A 12 7.18 20.56 -8.41
C GLY A 12 8.46 19.72 -8.40
N ARG A 13 9.58 20.27 -7.90
CA ARG A 13 10.85 19.52 -7.75
C ARG A 13 10.77 18.47 -6.65
N ASP A 14 10.14 18.80 -5.54
CA ASP A 14 10.02 17.87 -4.41
C ASP A 14 9.04 16.74 -4.75
N MET A 15 7.94 17.04 -5.44
CA MET A 15 7.04 16.03 -6.02
C MET A 15 7.75 15.15 -7.05
N GLY A 16 8.62 15.71 -7.89
CA GLY A 16 9.40 14.96 -8.89
C GLY A 16 10.33 13.92 -8.29
N LYS A 17 10.85 14.14 -7.08
CA LYS A 17 11.70 13.17 -6.35
C LYS A 17 10.88 12.00 -5.82
N VAL A 18 9.64 12.20 -5.42
CA VAL A 18 8.76 11.16 -4.84
C VAL A 18 8.08 10.34 -5.93
N VAL A 19 7.70 10.97 -7.04
CA VAL A 19 7.15 10.30 -8.23
C VAL A 19 8.26 9.57 -9.00
N SER A 20 9.55 9.74 -8.58
CA SER A 20 10.62 8.97 -9.19
C SER A 20 10.29 7.47 -9.11
N ASN A 21 10.37 6.87 -10.26
CA ASN A 21 9.96 5.52 -10.65
C ASN A 21 10.31 4.36 -9.69
N GLU A 22 11.05 4.59 -8.60
CA GLU A 22 11.45 3.56 -7.65
C GLU A 22 10.34 3.17 -6.67
N ILE A 23 9.46 4.09 -6.27
CA ILE A 23 8.39 3.81 -5.31
C ILE A 23 7.23 3.08 -5.97
N PHE A 24 6.92 3.42 -7.22
CA PHE A 24 5.76 2.89 -7.95
C PHE A 24 6.09 1.84 -9.02
N LYS A 25 7.36 1.68 -9.39
CA LYS A 25 7.84 0.63 -10.31
C LYS A 25 8.21 -0.68 -9.64
N ASP A 26 7.96 -0.81 -8.34
CA ASP A 26 8.33 -2.05 -7.67
C ASP A 26 7.47 -3.21 -8.19
N LYS A 27 8.12 -4.09 -8.95
CA LYS A 27 7.54 -5.32 -9.52
C LYS A 27 6.91 -6.24 -8.46
N HIS A 28 7.12 -5.93 -7.18
CA HIS A 28 6.65 -6.68 -6.02
C HIS A 28 5.22 -6.34 -5.58
N SER A 29 4.60 -5.28 -6.10
CA SER A 29 3.17 -5.00 -5.83
C SER A 29 2.22 -6.01 -6.50
N THR A 30 2.69 -6.74 -7.52
CA THR A 30 1.90 -7.72 -8.28
C THR A 30 1.64 -9.05 -7.56
N PRO A 31 2.56 -9.63 -6.74
CA PRO A 31 2.28 -10.87 -6.01
C PRO A 31 1.22 -10.70 -4.92
N TYR A 32 1.12 -9.52 -4.30
CA TYR A 32 0.16 -9.26 -3.22
C TYR A 32 -1.29 -9.27 -3.71
N ARG A 33 -1.53 -8.82 -4.93
CA ARG A 33 -2.86 -8.86 -5.56
C ARG A 33 -3.36 -10.29 -5.84
N ARG A 34 -2.46 -11.26 -5.97
CA ARG A 34 -2.80 -12.67 -6.23
C ARG A 34 -3.05 -13.49 -4.97
N VAL A 35 -2.53 -13.08 -3.81
CA VAL A 35 -2.73 -13.80 -2.53
C VAL A 35 -4.02 -13.38 -1.84
N SER A 36 -4.55 -12.19 -2.13
CA SER A 36 -5.83 -11.68 -1.62
C SER A 36 -7.02 -12.02 -2.53
N GLY A 37 -7.03 -13.22 -3.11
CA GLY A 37 -8.15 -13.70 -3.92
C GLY A 37 -9.34 -14.11 -3.08
N ASN A 38 -9.92 -13.24 -2.29
CA ASN A 38 -11.30 -13.36 -1.80
C ASN A 38 -11.75 -12.10 -1.04
N ASN A 39 -11.62 -10.92 -1.63
CA ASN A 39 -12.33 -9.76 -1.13
C ASN A 39 -13.08 -9.07 -2.25
N SER A 40 -14.37 -9.34 -2.31
CA SER A 40 -15.38 -8.68 -3.16
C SER A 40 -15.51 -7.17 -2.95
N ASN A 41 -14.63 -6.55 -2.16
CA ASN A 41 -14.61 -5.11 -1.90
C ASN A 41 -13.71 -4.31 -2.85
N SER A 42 -12.87 -4.97 -3.69
CA SER A 42 -11.98 -4.27 -4.62
C SER A 42 -12.73 -3.59 -5.78
N HIS A 43 -13.96 -4.01 -6.08
CA HIS A 43 -14.79 -3.38 -7.12
C HIS A 43 -15.41 -2.03 -6.71
N ARG A 44 -15.58 -1.78 -5.41
CA ARG A 44 -16.10 -0.49 -4.94
C ARG A 44 -15.08 0.64 -5.00
N SER A 45 -13.80 0.35 -4.71
CA SER A 45 -12.75 1.37 -4.76
C SER A 45 -12.45 1.85 -6.19
N SER A 46 -12.41 0.93 -7.17
CA SER A 46 -12.07 1.30 -8.56
C SER A 46 -13.17 2.13 -9.26
N SER A 47 -14.45 1.92 -8.94
CA SER A 47 -15.54 2.72 -9.49
C SER A 47 -15.61 4.11 -8.86
N ARG A 48 -15.30 4.21 -7.55
CA ARG A 48 -15.30 5.47 -6.81
C ARG A 48 -14.13 6.37 -7.24
N VAL A 49 -12.94 5.80 -7.36
CA VAL A 49 -11.75 6.52 -7.87
C VAL A 49 -11.98 7.06 -9.28
N ARG A 50 -12.67 6.32 -10.16
CA ARG A 50 -13.03 6.80 -11.50
C ARG A 50 -14.00 7.98 -11.47
N SER A 51 -15.00 7.98 -10.59
CA SER A 51 -15.98 9.07 -10.50
C SER A 51 -15.34 10.35 -9.99
N ILE A 52 -14.47 10.26 -9.01
CA ILE A 52 -13.78 11.40 -8.39
C ILE A 52 -12.76 11.99 -9.38
N LYS A 53 -11.98 11.16 -10.08
CA LYS A 53 -11.08 11.62 -11.14
C LYS A 53 -11.84 12.38 -12.24
N THR A 54 -13.06 11.98 -12.51
CA THR A 54 -13.95 12.69 -13.46
C THR A 54 -14.40 14.06 -12.94
N GLU A 55 -14.62 14.22 -11.63
CA GLU A 55 -14.97 15.51 -11.02
C GLU A 55 -13.80 16.48 -11.04
N PHE A 56 -12.61 16.02 -10.68
CA PHE A 56 -11.38 16.82 -10.76
C PHE A 56 -11.09 17.23 -12.21
N ASP A 57 -11.17 16.30 -13.16
CA ASP A 57 -10.95 16.57 -14.58
C ASP A 57 -11.89 17.66 -15.09
N LYS A 58 -13.17 17.61 -14.74
CA LYS A 58 -14.15 18.66 -15.09
C LYS A 58 -13.86 19.99 -14.42
N ALA A 59 -13.42 19.95 -13.16
CA ALA A 59 -13.14 21.17 -12.40
C ALA A 59 -11.92 21.91 -12.91
N ILE A 60 -10.85 21.20 -13.36
CA ILE A 60 -9.59 21.79 -13.81
C ILE A 60 -9.58 22.15 -15.30
N ASP A 61 -10.49 21.56 -16.08
CA ASP A 61 -10.58 21.79 -17.52
C ASP A 61 -11.35 23.09 -17.82
N PHE A 62 -10.71 24.24 -17.56
CA PHE A 62 -11.21 25.55 -17.93
C PHE A 62 -10.14 26.36 -18.64
N GLN A 63 -10.57 27.26 -19.54
CA GLN A 63 -9.69 28.16 -20.27
C GLN A 63 -9.20 29.30 -19.37
N THR A 64 -8.00 29.81 -19.64
CA THR A 64 -7.40 30.96 -18.91
C THR A 64 -7.85 32.31 -19.41
N GLY A 65 -8.59 32.37 -20.52
CA GLY A 65 -9.12 33.62 -21.11
C GLY A 65 -10.29 34.27 -20.37
N PHE A 66 -10.61 33.85 -19.15
CA PHE A 66 -11.64 34.45 -18.32
C PHE A 66 -11.10 35.68 -17.56
N LYS A 67 -12.04 36.51 -17.05
CA LYS A 67 -11.69 37.63 -16.15
C LYS A 67 -10.96 37.11 -14.91
N PRO A 68 -9.97 37.87 -14.36
CA PRO A 68 -9.19 37.51 -13.20
C PRO A 68 -10.00 36.92 -12.02
N THR A 69 -11.06 37.61 -11.59
CA THR A 69 -11.93 37.17 -10.51
C THR A 69 -12.62 35.81 -10.81
N THR A 70 -12.94 35.54 -12.07
CA THR A 70 -13.53 34.25 -12.49
C THR A 70 -12.50 33.13 -12.43
N LEU A 71 -11.25 33.41 -12.81
CA LEU A 71 -10.15 32.45 -12.70
C LEU A 71 -9.90 32.05 -11.24
N ILE A 72 -9.88 33.01 -10.32
CA ILE A 72 -9.72 32.76 -8.89
C ILE A 72 -10.87 31.89 -8.35
N ASN A 73 -12.11 32.16 -8.73
CA ASN A 73 -13.25 31.36 -8.30
C ASN A 73 -13.18 29.92 -8.84
N LYS A 74 -12.76 29.74 -10.10
CA LYS A 74 -12.59 28.41 -10.70
C LYS A 74 -11.49 27.61 -10.01
N ILE A 75 -10.32 28.20 -9.77
CA ILE A 75 -9.21 27.49 -9.12
C ILE A 75 -9.53 27.18 -7.63
N SER A 76 -10.31 28.04 -6.96
CA SER A 76 -10.85 27.76 -5.62
C SER A 76 -11.80 26.56 -5.63
N GLY A 77 -12.60 26.39 -6.70
CA GLY A 77 -13.40 25.20 -6.91
C GLY A 77 -12.56 23.92 -7.06
N VAL A 78 -11.47 23.98 -7.82
CA VAL A 78 -10.51 22.87 -7.95
C VAL A 78 -9.90 22.52 -6.60
N TYR A 79 -9.45 23.50 -5.82
CA TYR A 79 -8.98 23.28 -4.44
C TYR A 79 -10.00 22.53 -3.58
N THR A 80 -11.28 22.89 -3.70
CA THR A 80 -12.34 22.21 -2.92
C THR A 80 -12.47 20.73 -3.30
N VAL A 81 -12.35 20.40 -4.58
CA VAL A 81 -12.35 19.00 -5.04
C VAL A 81 -11.13 18.25 -4.50
N ILE A 82 -9.93 18.82 -4.62
CA ILE A 82 -8.70 18.22 -4.06
C ILE A 82 -8.83 17.98 -2.56
N LYS A 83 -9.37 18.97 -1.83
CA LYS A 83 -9.58 18.85 -0.38
C LYS A 83 -10.53 17.71 -0.01
N ASN A 84 -11.62 17.55 -0.74
CA ASN A 84 -12.57 16.49 -0.48
C ASN A 84 -11.95 15.11 -0.74
N GLU A 85 -11.22 14.97 -1.84
CA GLU A 85 -10.52 13.73 -2.17
C GLU A 85 -9.41 13.39 -1.17
N ALA A 86 -8.58 14.36 -0.82
CA ALA A 86 -7.54 14.16 0.17
C ALA A 86 -8.13 13.71 1.53
N ASN A 87 -9.24 14.30 1.93
CA ASN A 87 -9.94 13.91 3.16
C ASN A 87 -10.53 12.48 3.07
N GLU A 88 -11.04 12.07 1.90
CA GLU A 88 -11.52 10.70 1.71
C GLU A 88 -10.38 9.68 1.75
N TYR A 89 -9.24 9.98 1.17
CA TYR A 89 -8.07 9.11 1.15
C TYR A 89 -7.47 8.89 2.55
N ILE A 90 -7.49 9.89 3.43
CA ILE A 90 -6.91 9.77 4.76
C ILE A 90 -7.89 9.31 5.85
N VAL A 91 -9.09 8.85 5.50
CA VAL A 91 -10.07 8.36 6.49
C VAL A 91 -9.51 7.22 7.34
N ASP A 92 -8.73 6.34 6.75
CA ASP A 92 -8.06 5.23 7.45
C ASP A 92 -6.63 5.58 7.92
N GLY A 93 -6.19 6.84 7.70
CA GLY A 93 -4.87 7.31 8.06
C GLY A 93 -3.74 6.80 7.16
N TYR A 94 -4.05 6.25 6.00
CA TYR A 94 -3.10 5.63 5.11
C TYR A 94 -3.47 5.85 3.64
N LEU A 95 -2.52 6.31 2.83
CA LEU A 95 -2.67 6.37 1.37
C LEU A 95 -2.19 5.04 0.76
N ASP A 96 -3.06 4.37 0.02
CA ASP A 96 -2.59 3.26 -0.80
C ASP A 96 -1.76 3.79 -2.01
N PRO A 97 -1.00 2.92 -2.74
CA PRO A 97 -0.20 3.35 -3.88
C PRO A 97 -1.02 4.04 -4.98
N THR A 98 -2.29 3.65 -5.17
CA THR A 98 -3.17 4.20 -6.20
C THR A 98 -3.68 5.58 -5.80
N GLU A 99 -4.13 5.72 -4.55
CA GLU A 99 -4.59 6.99 -3.97
C GLU A 99 -3.45 8.01 -3.94
N SER A 100 -2.27 7.57 -3.51
CA SER A 100 -1.05 8.39 -3.52
C SER A 100 -0.73 8.89 -4.93
N SER A 101 -0.70 8.00 -5.94
CA SER A 101 -0.45 8.38 -7.34
C SER A 101 -1.49 9.36 -7.86
N ASN A 102 -2.77 9.15 -7.54
CA ASN A 102 -3.84 10.07 -7.95
C ASN A 102 -3.68 11.45 -7.31
N LEU A 103 -3.40 11.49 -6.00
CA LEU A 103 -3.21 12.75 -5.30
C LEU A 103 -2.02 13.56 -5.86
N PHE A 104 -0.89 12.89 -6.15
CA PHE A 104 0.26 13.53 -6.77
C PHE A 104 -0.05 14.05 -8.18
N GLU A 105 -0.78 13.28 -9.00
CA GLU A 105 -1.19 13.71 -10.34
C GLU A 105 -2.10 14.95 -10.27
N MET A 106 -3.06 14.96 -9.34
CA MET A 106 -3.94 16.12 -9.13
C MET A 106 -3.16 17.36 -8.71
N MET A 107 -2.23 17.22 -7.76
CA MET A 107 -1.38 18.33 -7.32
C MET A 107 -0.50 18.88 -8.46
N LYS A 108 0.09 18.00 -9.26
CA LYS A 108 0.88 18.41 -10.42
C LYS A 108 0.06 19.21 -11.41
N ARG A 109 -1.13 18.74 -11.75
CA ARG A 109 -2.04 19.43 -12.70
C ARG A 109 -2.57 20.74 -12.13
N PHE A 110 -2.87 20.77 -10.82
CA PHE A 110 -3.25 21.97 -10.11
C PHE A 110 -2.14 23.04 -10.19
N ASN A 111 -0.90 22.67 -9.86
CA ASN A 111 0.23 23.58 -9.91
C ASN A 111 0.48 24.13 -11.33
N SER A 112 0.40 23.26 -12.35
CA SER A 112 0.51 23.72 -13.75
C SER A 112 -0.59 24.72 -14.12
N LYS A 113 -1.83 24.49 -13.65
CA LYS A 113 -2.92 25.42 -13.91
C LYS A 113 -2.75 26.75 -13.18
N VAL A 114 -2.20 26.72 -11.97
CA VAL A 114 -1.86 27.93 -11.21
C VAL A 114 -0.77 28.73 -11.94
N GLU A 115 0.24 28.05 -12.52
CA GLU A 115 1.27 28.70 -13.36
C GLU A 115 0.64 29.41 -14.57
N ASP A 116 -0.24 28.72 -15.30
CA ASP A 116 -0.96 29.29 -16.45
C ASP A 116 -1.75 30.55 -16.05
N ILE A 117 -2.41 30.53 -14.87
CA ILE A 117 -3.15 31.69 -14.36
C ILE A 117 -2.22 32.81 -13.96
N CYS A 118 -1.09 32.51 -13.32
CA CYS A 118 -0.08 33.54 -12.97
C CYS A 118 0.42 34.25 -14.20
N ASP A 119 0.75 33.52 -15.28
CA ASP A 119 1.22 34.10 -16.52
C ASP A 119 0.20 35.07 -17.14
N VAL A 120 -1.09 34.75 -17.07
CA VAL A 120 -2.16 35.64 -17.54
C VAL A 120 -2.31 36.88 -16.66
N LEU A 121 -2.21 36.73 -15.33
CA LEU A 121 -2.33 37.83 -14.38
C LEU A 121 -1.13 38.79 -14.42
N ASP A 122 0.08 38.27 -14.68
CA ASP A 122 1.32 39.04 -14.79
C ASP A 122 1.37 39.86 -16.10
N LEU A 123 0.68 39.43 -17.18
CA LEU A 123 0.62 40.16 -18.45
C LEU A 123 -0.25 41.42 -18.39
N ASP A 124 -1.19 41.47 -17.48
CA ASP A 124 -2.06 42.63 -17.22
C ASP A 124 -1.44 43.51 -16.13
N GLU A 125 -0.50 44.37 -16.51
CA GLU A 125 0.39 45.15 -15.61
C GLU A 125 -0.30 46.09 -14.63
N SER A 126 -1.61 46.25 -14.61
CA SER A 126 -2.27 47.20 -13.72
C SER A 126 -3.56 46.66 -13.11
N GLY A 127 -3.48 46.23 -11.88
CA GLY A 127 -4.66 46.12 -11.00
C GLY A 127 -5.00 44.73 -10.46
N ASN A 128 -4.25 43.68 -10.75
CA ASN A 128 -4.55 42.31 -10.33
C ASN A 128 -3.91 41.89 -8.99
N GLU A 129 -3.38 42.83 -8.20
CA GLU A 129 -2.71 42.51 -6.93
C GLU A 129 -3.61 41.75 -5.95
N LYS A 130 -4.89 42.05 -5.92
CA LYS A 130 -5.87 41.38 -5.07
C LYS A 130 -6.04 39.93 -5.50
N GLU A 131 -6.18 39.69 -6.79
CA GLU A 131 -6.34 38.37 -7.37
C GLU A 131 -5.09 37.51 -7.20
N ILE A 132 -3.91 38.10 -7.40
CA ILE A 132 -2.61 37.46 -7.15
C ILE A 132 -2.49 37.04 -5.67
N ASN A 133 -2.87 37.94 -4.75
CA ASN A 133 -2.88 37.62 -3.31
C ASN A 133 -3.85 36.47 -2.96
N GLN A 134 -5.03 36.44 -3.57
CA GLN A 134 -6.00 35.34 -3.40
C GLN A 134 -5.47 34.03 -3.97
N LEU A 135 -4.83 34.05 -5.13
CA LEU A 135 -4.21 32.88 -5.76
C LEU A 135 -3.09 32.30 -4.85
N ASN A 136 -2.26 33.18 -4.27
CA ASN A 136 -1.25 32.80 -3.29
C ASN A 136 -1.85 32.10 -2.10
N GLN A 137 -2.94 32.64 -1.53
CA GLN A 137 -3.63 32.02 -0.40
C GLN A 137 -4.20 30.65 -0.73
N ILE A 138 -4.74 30.46 -1.94
CA ILE A 138 -5.25 29.15 -2.38
C ILE A 138 -4.10 28.18 -2.53
N LEU A 139 -3.00 28.58 -3.14
CA LEU A 139 -1.79 27.77 -3.29
C LEU A 139 -1.23 27.33 -1.93
N ASP A 140 -1.11 28.26 -0.98
CA ASP A 140 -0.62 27.97 0.38
C ASP A 140 -1.54 26.98 1.12
N LYS A 141 -2.86 27.16 0.99
CA LYS A 141 -3.83 26.25 1.57
C LYS A 141 -3.73 24.84 0.97
N THR A 142 -3.54 24.76 -0.35
CA THR A 142 -3.41 23.49 -1.07
C THR A 142 -2.12 22.78 -0.66
N ASN A 143 -1.00 23.51 -0.60
CA ASN A 143 0.28 22.95 -0.16
C ASN A 143 0.25 22.49 1.30
N LYS A 144 -0.38 23.24 2.20
CA LYS A 144 -0.57 22.82 3.60
C LYS A 144 -1.44 21.57 3.71
N LEU A 145 -2.54 21.52 2.95
CA LEU A 145 -3.39 20.33 2.90
C LEU A 145 -2.61 19.10 2.43
N PHE A 146 -1.87 19.24 1.33
CA PHE A 146 -1.07 18.17 0.76
C PHE A 146 -0.02 17.66 1.75
N LYS A 147 0.75 18.57 2.34
CA LYS A 147 1.76 18.23 3.35
C LYS A 147 1.14 17.50 4.55
N ASN A 148 0.04 18.01 5.10
CA ASN A 148 -0.67 17.36 6.20
C ASN A 148 -1.16 15.94 5.83
N THR A 149 -1.69 15.78 4.61
CA THR A 149 -2.13 14.47 4.11
C THR A 149 -0.96 13.48 4.02
N LEU A 150 0.20 13.93 3.56
CA LEU A 150 1.40 13.09 3.50
C LEU A 150 1.96 12.76 4.89
N GLU A 151 1.94 13.69 5.83
CA GLU A 151 2.37 13.45 7.22
C GLU A 151 1.49 12.39 7.91
N ILE A 152 0.17 12.48 7.74
CA ILE A 152 -0.77 11.48 8.26
C ILE A 152 -0.48 10.10 7.63
N SER A 153 -0.32 10.06 6.32
CA SER A 153 -0.03 8.83 5.59
C SER A 153 1.33 8.23 5.94
N ALA A 154 2.34 9.05 6.18
CA ALA A 154 3.65 8.60 6.64
C ALA A 154 3.56 7.89 8.00
N LYS A 155 2.70 8.40 8.90
CA LYS A 155 2.41 7.75 10.17
C LYS A 155 1.73 6.40 9.94
N GLY A 156 0.71 6.34 9.10
CA GLY A 156 0.01 5.10 8.75
C GLY A 156 0.94 4.05 8.12
N CYS A 157 1.87 4.46 7.25
CA CYS A 157 2.90 3.59 6.71
C CYS A 157 3.83 3.03 7.82
N LYS A 158 4.24 3.86 8.78
CA LYS A 158 5.04 3.41 9.93
C LYS A 158 4.29 2.41 10.80
N ASP A 159 3.01 2.63 11.05
CA ASP A 159 2.18 1.71 11.81
C ASP A 159 2.05 0.35 11.08
N LYS A 160 1.83 0.35 9.76
CA LYS A 160 1.84 -0.88 8.94
C LYS A 160 3.22 -1.55 8.91
N GLN A 161 4.30 -0.79 8.86
CA GLN A 161 5.66 -1.32 8.97
C GLN A 161 5.85 -2.11 10.26
N VAL A 162 5.42 -1.55 11.40
CA VAL A 162 5.51 -2.21 12.71
C VAL A 162 4.63 -3.47 12.73
N GLU A 163 3.42 -3.38 12.19
CA GLU A 163 2.50 -4.52 12.10
C GLU A 163 3.11 -5.69 11.29
N HIS A 164 3.70 -5.40 10.14
CA HIS A 164 4.35 -6.42 9.31
C HIS A 164 5.58 -7.03 10.00
N ARG A 165 6.40 -6.23 10.69
CA ARG A 165 7.51 -6.76 11.50
C ARG A 165 7.01 -7.68 12.60
N LYS A 166 5.99 -7.28 13.34
CA LYS A 166 5.38 -8.11 14.37
C LYS A 166 4.81 -9.40 13.81
N LYS A 167 4.13 -9.37 12.67
CA LYS A 167 3.66 -10.58 11.98
C LYS A 167 4.82 -11.49 11.58
N ALA A 168 5.92 -10.94 11.06
CA ALA A 168 7.10 -11.73 10.74
C ALA A 168 7.75 -12.39 11.97
N GLU A 169 7.72 -11.74 13.13
CA GLU A 169 8.23 -12.28 14.39
C GLU A 169 7.34 -13.37 14.99
N THR A 170 6.02 -13.20 14.89
CA THR A 170 5.04 -14.17 15.40
C THR A 170 4.95 -15.45 14.58
N ILE A 171 5.52 -15.47 13.36
CA ILE A 171 5.59 -16.69 12.55
C ILE A 171 6.57 -17.68 13.19
N GLU A 172 6.02 -18.67 13.88
CA GLU A 172 6.79 -19.73 14.53
C GLU A 172 7.53 -20.62 13.52
N LYS A 173 8.78 -20.95 13.85
CA LYS A 173 9.53 -21.96 13.11
C LYS A 173 8.93 -23.34 13.42
N VAL A 174 8.69 -24.14 12.40
CA VAL A 174 8.30 -25.54 12.60
C VAL A 174 9.47 -26.30 13.21
N SER A 175 9.26 -26.89 14.39
CA SER A 175 10.27 -27.77 15.00
C SER A 175 10.28 -29.10 14.26
N PHE A 176 11.44 -29.49 13.74
CA PHE A 176 11.61 -30.78 13.05
C PHE A 176 11.26 -31.96 13.94
N THR A 177 11.68 -31.94 15.20
CA THR A 177 11.41 -33.00 16.18
C THR A 177 9.92 -33.13 16.47
N LYS A 178 9.21 -32.02 16.66
CA LYS A 178 7.75 -32.01 16.89
C LYS A 178 7.00 -32.55 15.67
N TYR A 179 7.46 -32.18 14.46
CA TYR A 179 6.85 -32.59 13.21
C TYR A 179 7.10 -34.09 12.94
N LEU A 180 8.31 -34.54 13.12
CA LEU A 180 8.70 -35.94 12.99
C LEU A 180 7.96 -36.82 14.00
N GLY A 181 7.85 -36.38 15.26
CA GLY A 181 7.10 -37.08 16.31
C GLY A 181 5.63 -37.28 15.94
N LEU A 182 4.99 -36.24 15.37
CA LEU A 182 3.60 -36.34 14.89
C LEU A 182 3.43 -37.39 13.79
N HIS A 183 4.38 -37.50 12.86
CA HIS A 183 4.29 -38.43 11.75
C HIS A 183 4.67 -39.86 12.13
N ILE A 184 5.60 -40.06 13.07
CA ILE A 184 6.05 -41.38 13.51
C ILE A 184 5.16 -41.96 14.58
N VAL A 185 4.79 -41.15 15.58
CA VAL A 185 4.02 -41.60 16.74
C VAL A 185 2.52 -41.76 16.42
N TRP A 186 1.96 -40.91 15.54
CA TRP A 186 0.54 -40.94 15.16
C TRP A 186 0.27 -41.73 13.88
N PHE A 187 0.98 -42.83 13.69
CA PHE A 187 0.74 -43.77 12.58
C PHE A 187 -0.73 -44.22 12.50
N GLY A 188 -1.41 -44.43 13.63
CA GLY A 188 -2.82 -44.82 13.70
C GLY A 188 -3.78 -43.84 13.01
N LYS A 189 -3.46 -42.55 12.92
CA LYS A 189 -4.28 -41.58 12.20
C LYS A 189 -4.30 -41.84 10.70
N TYR A 190 -3.19 -42.30 10.14
CA TYR A 190 -3.05 -42.56 8.69
C TYR A 190 -3.58 -43.96 8.32
N ALA A 191 -3.46 -44.94 9.22
CA ALA A 191 -3.91 -46.29 8.94
C ALA A 191 -5.44 -46.47 9.04
N ARG A 192 -6.13 -45.67 9.85
CA ARG A 192 -7.57 -45.85 10.18
C ARG A 192 -8.45 -44.60 10.01
N GLY A 193 -7.94 -43.48 9.51
CA GLY A 193 -8.73 -42.25 9.30
C GLY A 193 -9.38 -41.66 10.57
N GLY A 194 -8.97 -42.08 11.75
CA GLY A 194 -9.68 -41.83 13.00
C GLY A 194 -9.01 -40.86 13.95
N GLU A 195 -9.70 -40.59 15.03
CA GLU A 195 -9.33 -39.68 16.11
C GLU A 195 -7.96 -39.99 16.73
N LYS A 196 -7.31 -38.95 17.25
CA LYS A 196 -6.02 -38.98 17.93
C LYS A 196 -6.16 -39.70 19.30
N SER A 197 -6.47 -40.99 19.30
CA SER A 197 -6.59 -41.80 20.51
C SER A 197 -5.29 -42.53 20.76
N ILE A 198 -4.80 -42.50 22.00
CA ILE A 198 -3.63 -43.27 22.47
C ILE A 198 -3.81 -44.74 22.20
N LEU A 199 -5.03 -45.22 22.37
CA LEU A 199 -5.38 -46.63 22.14
C LEU A 199 -5.21 -47.04 20.67
N ASN A 200 -5.68 -46.20 19.74
CA ASN A 200 -5.51 -46.43 18.30
C ASN A 200 -4.02 -46.40 17.88
N MET A 201 -3.20 -45.57 18.53
CA MET A 201 -1.76 -45.55 18.33
C MET A 201 -1.10 -46.85 18.80
N ILE A 202 -1.47 -47.35 19.98
CA ILE A 202 -0.93 -48.59 20.52
C ILE A 202 -1.32 -49.77 19.61
N VAL A 203 -2.60 -49.89 19.26
CA VAL A 203 -3.11 -50.96 18.38
C VAL A 203 -2.42 -50.94 17.02
N ALA A 204 -2.25 -49.75 16.42
CA ALA A 204 -1.57 -49.63 15.13
C ALA A 204 -0.09 -50.00 15.19
N ASN A 205 0.61 -49.64 16.27
CA ASN A 205 2.00 -50.06 16.46
C ASN A 205 2.15 -51.59 16.70
N ILE A 206 1.25 -52.19 17.49
CA ILE A 206 1.22 -53.65 17.72
C ILE A 206 0.93 -54.35 16.39
N THR A 207 -0.06 -53.91 15.63
CA THR A 207 -0.40 -54.49 14.33
C THR A 207 0.77 -54.40 13.35
N ASP A 208 1.47 -53.24 13.32
CA ASP A 208 2.62 -53.01 12.47
C ASP A 208 3.80 -53.94 12.81
N ILE A 209 4.00 -54.23 14.08
CA ILE A 209 5.00 -55.23 14.57
C ILE A 209 4.61 -56.66 14.18
N ILE A 210 3.36 -57.05 14.41
CA ILE A 210 2.87 -58.40 14.12
C ILE A 210 2.92 -58.69 12.61
N THR A 211 2.61 -57.72 11.78
CA THR A 211 2.60 -57.92 10.33
C THR A 211 3.98 -57.70 9.68
N PHE A 212 5.04 -57.46 10.46
CA PHE A 212 6.39 -57.13 9.97
C PHE A 212 6.44 -55.97 8.96
N THR A 213 5.40 -55.19 8.88
CA THR A 213 5.32 -54.04 7.95
C THR A 213 6.11 -52.85 8.42
N PHE A 214 6.56 -52.83 9.69
CA PHE A 214 7.30 -51.73 10.30
C PHE A 214 8.60 -51.44 9.55
N MET A 215 9.23 -52.41 8.91
CA MET A 215 10.45 -52.21 8.13
C MET A 215 10.23 -51.36 6.88
N ILE A 216 9.03 -51.32 6.32
CA ILE A 216 8.67 -50.57 5.13
C ILE A 216 7.94 -49.27 5.53
N THR A 217 6.99 -49.38 6.46
CA THR A 217 6.13 -48.25 6.85
C THR A 217 6.92 -47.15 7.57
N ARG A 218 7.85 -47.51 8.45
CA ARG A 218 8.63 -46.53 9.22
C ARG A 218 9.59 -45.70 8.35
N PRO A 219 10.42 -46.28 7.48
CA PRO A 219 11.23 -45.51 6.55
C PRO A 219 10.38 -44.63 5.64
N TYR A 220 9.25 -45.13 5.12
CA TYR A 220 8.34 -44.37 4.29
C TYR A 220 7.76 -43.15 5.04
N LEU A 221 7.30 -43.30 6.28
CA LEU A 221 6.78 -42.22 7.11
C LEU A 221 7.86 -41.19 7.44
N LEU A 222 9.09 -41.61 7.70
CA LEU A 222 10.24 -40.77 7.91
C LEU A 222 10.52 -39.89 6.66
N LEU A 223 10.62 -40.53 5.48
CA LEU A 223 10.84 -39.82 4.22
C LEU A 223 9.72 -38.83 3.92
N LYS A 224 8.46 -39.24 4.10
CA LYS A 224 7.31 -38.38 3.94
C LYS A 224 7.33 -37.25 4.95
N GLY A 225 7.71 -37.49 6.21
CA GLY A 225 7.85 -36.48 7.25
C GLY A 225 8.92 -35.44 6.91
N VAL A 226 10.11 -35.86 6.45
CA VAL A 226 11.19 -34.98 6.01
C VAL A 226 10.76 -34.14 4.82
N PHE A 227 10.12 -34.74 3.82
CA PHE A 227 9.67 -34.03 2.63
C PHE A 227 8.61 -32.96 2.96
N THR A 228 7.60 -33.32 3.74
CA THR A 228 6.54 -32.37 4.13
C THR A 228 7.06 -31.28 5.06
N PHE A 229 8.00 -31.59 5.97
CA PHE A 229 8.70 -30.60 6.79
C PHE A 229 9.47 -29.60 5.90
N SER A 230 10.21 -30.09 4.92
CA SER A 230 10.95 -29.23 4.00
C SER A 230 10.03 -28.27 3.26
N GLN A 231 8.89 -28.76 2.75
CA GLN A 231 7.89 -27.90 2.08
C GLN A 231 7.27 -26.85 3.03
N GLN A 232 6.91 -27.26 4.24
CA GLN A 232 6.33 -26.38 5.25
C GLN A 232 7.34 -25.31 5.70
N SER A 233 8.59 -25.71 5.94
CA SER A 233 9.67 -24.80 6.30
C SER A 233 9.94 -23.75 5.20
N LYS A 234 9.94 -24.16 3.93
CA LYS A 234 10.06 -23.24 2.79
C LYS A 234 8.90 -22.25 2.76
N LYS A 235 7.64 -22.71 2.88
CA LYS A 235 6.46 -21.84 2.90
C LYS A 235 6.53 -20.81 4.02
N ILE A 236 6.91 -21.21 5.22
CA ILE A 236 7.05 -20.31 6.38
C ILE A 236 8.15 -19.30 6.15
N LYS A 237 9.31 -19.72 5.63
CA LYS A 237 10.40 -18.80 5.29
C LYS A 237 9.97 -17.79 4.22
N THR A 238 9.27 -18.22 3.18
CA THR A 238 8.74 -17.32 2.14
C THR A 238 7.76 -16.32 2.72
N LEU A 239 6.82 -16.77 3.57
CA LEU A 239 5.84 -15.89 4.21
C LEU A 239 6.51 -14.86 5.14
N LYS A 240 7.50 -15.29 5.92
CA LYS A 240 8.27 -14.40 6.80
C LYS A 240 9.03 -13.34 6.00
N ASN A 241 9.71 -13.76 4.93
CA ASN A 241 10.44 -12.82 4.06
C ASN A 241 9.48 -11.83 3.39
N ALA A 242 8.31 -12.27 2.93
CA ALA A 242 7.31 -11.38 2.36
C ALA A 242 6.85 -10.29 3.33
N HIS A 243 6.65 -10.62 4.62
CA HIS A 243 6.32 -9.61 5.62
C HIS A 243 7.48 -8.65 5.91
N ILE A 244 8.73 -9.11 5.86
CA ILE A 244 9.91 -8.25 6.02
C ILE A 244 10.01 -7.28 4.84
N GLU A 245 9.86 -7.76 3.60
CA GLU A 245 9.86 -6.93 2.39
C GLU A 245 8.75 -5.87 2.43
N LEU A 246 7.54 -6.26 2.82
CA LEU A 246 6.44 -5.31 2.99
C LEU A 246 6.75 -4.24 4.03
N ALA A 247 7.35 -4.63 5.16
CA ALA A 247 7.77 -3.67 6.17
C ALA A 247 8.83 -2.67 5.65
N GLU A 248 9.76 -3.12 4.81
CA GLU A 248 10.77 -2.25 4.19
C GLU A 248 10.14 -1.29 3.18
N ILE A 249 9.19 -1.77 2.37
CA ILE A 249 8.46 -0.93 1.41
C ILE A 249 7.68 0.17 2.14
N GLU A 250 6.94 -0.18 3.19
CA GLU A 250 6.19 0.80 3.98
C GLU A 250 7.11 1.81 4.67
N GLY A 251 8.27 1.38 5.16
CA GLY A 251 9.28 2.28 5.72
C GLY A 251 9.80 3.29 4.71
N LYS A 252 10.17 2.85 3.52
CA LYS A 252 10.63 3.73 2.42
C LYS A 252 9.55 4.71 1.99
N ARG A 253 8.29 4.27 1.92
CA ARG A 253 7.16 5.15 1.60
C ARG A 253 6.97 6.23 2.65
N ALA A 254 7.04 5.87 3.94
CA ALA A 254 6.95 6.84 5.03
C ALA A 254 8.06 7.89 4.96
N GLU A 255 9.30 7.49 4.70
CA GLU A 255 10.44 8.39 4.53
C GLU A 255 10.26 9.31 3.33
N SER A 256 9.77 8.77 2.22
CA SER A 256 9.50 9.53 1.01
C SER A 256 8.43 10.61 1.23
N TYR A 257 7.34 10.30 1.93
CA TYR A 257 6.29 11.29 2.24
C TYR A 257 6.79 12.40 3.17
N LEU A 258 7.72 12.11 4.07
CA LEU A 258 8.30 13.10 4.98
C LEU A 258 9.41 13.95 4.34
N SER A 259 9.91 13.57 3.16
CA SER A 259 10.94 14.31 2.44
C SER A 259 10.40 15.45 1.56
N ILE A 260 9.08 15.60 1.45
CA ILE A 260 8.37 16.67 0.73
C ILE A 260 8.02 17.81 1.68
#